data_64c33a91addd3c01a6f595ad00f3ff8b
#
_entry.id   64c33a91addd3c01a6f595ad00f3ff8b
#
_cell.length_a   1.000
_cell.length_b   1.000
_cell.length_c   1.000
_cell.angle_alpha   90.00
_cell.angle_beta   90.00
_cell.angle_gamma   90.00
#
_symmetry.space_group_name_H-M   'P 1'
#
loop_
_entity.id
_entity.type
_entity.pdbx_description
1 polymer ?
#
loop_
_entity_poly.entity_id
_entity_poly.type
_entity_poly.pdbx_seq_one_letter_code
_entity_poly.pdbx_strand_id
1 'polypeptide(L)'
;MIVVQLIGGLGNQLFQYAAAKSLSLYHETELQLDVSSFLRTELPDLEVPRDFEMYNFKGVNERSVDVNTLVNNKEYSFLSEKGLERLLPNYKRGIYKEPFYHFDNNFFKSRKNVFLKGGWQSYKYFDKFQNNIVNALQLKDNLIDAGEKTLYETAGSGGVVSVHVRRGDYLRKPIILEWHGIMGKEYYAEAFEQISKRSTINKVLYFSDEPEWVANELLPIMHGEIISGKISKSQYQDFYLMQHCSHNIVANSSFSWWAAYLNPNPDKIVIAPKRWFNKAPYDTKDLIPENWIRI
;
A
#
# COMPACT_ATOMS: atom_id res chain seq x y z
N MET A 1 23.73 3.34 6.15
CA MET A 1 22.97 3.00 4.92
C MET A 1 21.83 2.05 5.25
N ILE A 2 20.63 2.38 4.86
CA ILE A 2 19.47 1.48 4.93
C ILE A 2 19.28 0.86 3.53
N VAL A 3 19.12 -0.44 3.45
CA VAL A 3 18.68 -1.14 2.24
C VAL A 3 17.33 -1.76 2.54
N VAL A 4 16.35 -1.66 1.65
CA VAL A 4 15.03 -2.28 1.83
C VAL A 4 14.71 -3.20 0.67
N GLN A 5 14.28 -4.42 0.98
CA GLN A 5 13.75 -5.35 -0.01
C GLN A 5 12.37 -4.89 -0.46
N LEU A 6 12.21 -4.69 -1.76
CA LEU A 6 10.91 -4.41 -2.37
C LEU A 6 10.37 -5.68 -3.03
N ILE A 7 9.12 -6.02 -2.70
CA ILE A 7 8.42 -7.18 -3.24
C ILE A 7 6.91 -6.89 -3.37
N GLY A 8 6.26 -7.65 -4.25
CA GLY A 8 4.81 -7.56 -4.43
C GLY A 8 4.36 -6.36 -5.27
N GLY A 9 3.06 -6.10 -5.27
CA GLY A 9 2.47 -5.00 -6.04
C GLY A 9 2.68 -3.63 -5.38
N LEU A 10 2.25 -2.58 -6.10
CA LEU A 10 2.46 -1.18 -5.74
C LEU A 10 2.21 -0.87 -4.25
N GLY A 11 1.07 -1.27 -3.71
CA GLY A 11 0.75 -0.95 -2.30
C GLY A 11 1.72 -1.56 -1.29
N ASN A 12 2.28 -2.75 -1.58
CA ASN A 12 3.31 -3.37 -0.73
C ASN A 12 4.64 -2.62 -0.83
N GLN A 13 5.04 -2.26 -2.06
CA GLN A 13 6.25 -1.47 -2.30
C GLN A 13 6.20 -0.12 -1.58
N LEU A 14 5.02 0.52 -1.54
CA LEU A 14 4.81 1.78 -0.82
C LEU A 14 5.00 1.62 0.68
N PHE A 15 4.50 0.54 1.31
CA PHE A 15 4.73 0.27 2.73
C PHE A 15 6.22 0.05 3.04
N GLN A 16 6.87 -0.78 2.24
CA GLN A 16 8.30 -1.10 2.40
C GLN A 16 9.15 0.15 2.24
N TYR A 17 8.88 0.96 1.21
CA TYR A 17 9.56 2.23 0.98
C TYR A 17 9.33 3.21 2.14
N ALA A 18 8.09 3.42 2.55
CA ALA A 18 7.74 4.41 3.58
C ALA A 18 8.40 4.09 4.93
N ALA A 19 8.39 2.82 5.34
CA ALA A 19 9.08 2.38 6.55
C ALA A 19 10.60 2.63 6.44
N ALA A 20 11.23 2.22 5.34
CA ALA A 20 12.65 2.38 5.15
C ALA A 20 13.07 3.86 5.01
N LYS A 21 12.28 4.67 4.32
CA LYS A 21 12.48 6.13 4.19
C LYS A 21 12.41 6.79 5.56
N SER A 22 11.42 6.43 6.36
CA SER A 22 11.28 6.92 7.73
C SER A 22 12.49 6.57 8.59
N LEU A 23 12.98 5.32 8.49
CA LEU A 23 14.17 4.88 9.21
C LEU A 23 15.44 5.62 8.73
N SER A 24 15.57 5.85 7.42
CA SER A 24 16.70 6.59 6.84
C SER A 24 16.73 8.03 7.32
N LEU A 25 15.58 8.69 7.39
CA LEU A 25 15.43 10.03 7.96
C LEU A 25 15.77 10.06 9.46
N TYR A 26 15.31 9.05 10.21
CA TYR A 26 15.60 8.96 11.64
C TYR A 26 17.08 8.78 11.96
N HIS A 27 17.78 7.99 11.16
CA HIS A 27 19.21 7.73 11.31
C HIS A 27 20.10 8.70 10.54
N GLU A 28 19.52 9.63 9.76
CA GLU A 28 20.26 10.56 8.88
C GLU A 28 21.25 9.82 7.98
N THR A 29 20.75 8.83 7.24
CA THR A 29 21.57 7.96 6.40
C THR A 29 20.93 7.68 5.06
N GLU A 30 21.73 7.27 4.08
CA GLU A 30 21.28 6.91 2.74
C GLU A 30 20.29 5.73 2.76
N LEU A 31 19.30 5.78 1.88
CA LEU A 31 18.38 4.69 1.56
C LEU A 31 18.67 4.13 0.17
N GLN A 32 18.69 2.82 0.04
CA GLN A 32 18.75 2.11 -1.24
C GLN A 32 17.63 1.07 -1.34
N LEU A 33 17.15 0.85 -2.56
CA LEU A 33 16.02 -0.02 -2.86
C LEU A 33 16.51 -1.32 -3.48
N ASP A 34 16.38 -2.44 -2.79
CA ASP A 34 16.65 -3.76 -3.36
C ASP A 34 15.52 -4.18 -4.29
N VAL A 35 15.83 -4.26 -5.57
CA VAL A 35 14.90 -4.63 -6.65
C VAL A 35 15.13 -6.06 -7.16
N SER A 36 15.95 -6.85 -6.48
CA SER A 36 16.34 -8.21 -6.92
C SER A 36 15.15 -9.14 -7.15
N SER A 37 14.03 -8.93 -6.45
CA SER A 37 12.81 -9.73 -6.62
C SER A 37 12.12 -9.52 -7.97
N PHE A 38 12.27 -8.33 -8.58
CA PHE A 38 11.67 -7.98 -9.88
C PHE A 38 12.55 -8.40 -11.06
N LEU A 39 13.80 -8.79 -10.81
CA LEU A 39 14.74 -9.25 -11.83
C LEU A 39 14.71 -10.79 -12.04
N ARG A 40 13.91 -11.50 -11.27
CA ARG A 40 13.79 -12.95 -11.36
C ARG A 40 13.03 -13.34 -12.62
N THR A 41 13.60 -14.29 -13.37
CA THR A 41 12.95 -14.90 -14.54
C THR A 41 12.02 -16.05 -14.18
N GLU A 42 12.26 -16.70 -13.04
CA GLU A 42 11.43 -17.78 -12.50
C GLU A 42 10.81 -17.35 -11.19
N LEU A 43 9.49 -17.48 -11.10
CA LEU A 43 8.73 -17.18 -9.90
C LEU A 43 8.20 -18.48 -9.28
N PRO A 44 8.12 -18.57 -7.94
CA PRO A 44 7.40 -19.65 -7.29
C PRO A 44 5.94 -19.72 -7.77
N ASP A 45 5.36 -20.93 -7.82
CA ASP A 45 4.01 -21.19 -8.36
C ASP A 45 2.90 -20.31 -7.79
N LEU A 46 3.07 -19.76 -6.61
CA LEU A 46 2.11 -18.92 -5.91
C LEU A 46 2.33 -17.41 -6.13
N GLU A 47 3.48 -17.01 -6.65
CA GLU A 47 3.77 -15.60 -6.90
C GLU A 47 3.13 -15.14 -8.23
N VAL A 48 2.61 -13.92 -8.23
CA VAL A 48 2.13 -13.23 -9.42
C VAL A 48 3.24 -12.28 -9.85
N PRO A 49 3.66 -12.30 -11.13
CA PRO A 49 4.65 -11.34 -11.64
C PRO A 49 4.24 -9.90 -11.31
N ARG A 50 5.18 -9.12 -10.83
CA ARG A 50 4.97 -7.71 -10.48
C ARG A 50 6.16 -6.90 -10.98
N ASP A 51 5.89 -5.66 -11.34
CA ASP A 51 6.91 -4.71 -11.77
C ASP A 51 7.41 -3.87 -10.59
N PHE A 52 8.62 -3.34 -10.73
CA PHE A 52 9.11 -2.31 -9.83
C PHE A 52 8.46 -0.97 -10.20
N GLU A 53 7.68 -0.40 -9.29
CA GLU A 53 6.79 0.72 -9.58
C GLU A 53 7.18 2.02 -8.87
N MET A 54 8.17 1.99 -7.97
CA MET A 54 8.51 3.16 -7.15
C MET A 54 9.05 4.34 -7.96
N TYR A 55 9.63 4.10 -9.15
CA TYR A 55 10.08 5.18 -10.04
C TYR A 55 8.93 6.09 -10.56
N ASN A 56 7.68 5.70 -10.36
CA ASN A 56 6.51 6.48 -10.75
C ASN A 56 6.21 7.64 -9.79
N PHE A 57 6.92 7.76 -8.69
CA PHE A 57 6.72 8.80 -7.70
C PHE A 57 7.81 9.89 -7.76
N LYS A 58 7.42 11.17 -7.61
CA LYS A 58 8.30 12.34 -7.81
C LYS A 58 9.45 12.41 -6.82
N GLY A 59 9.22 12.01 -5.57
CA GLY A 59 10.21 12.09 -4.51
C GLY A 59 11.04 10.83 -4.31
N VAL A 60 10.86 9.80 -5.14
CA VAL A 60 11.65 8.56 -5.09
C VAL A 60 12.84 8.68 -6.02
N ASN A 61 14.00 8.98 -5.43
CA ASN A 61 15.26 9.18 -6.15
C ASN A 61 16.38 8.27 -5.61
N GLU A 62 16.03 7.32 -4.77
CA GLU A 62 16.93 6.38 -4.16
C GLU A 62 17.52 5.42 -5.20
N ARG A 63 18.79 5.05 -4.99
CA ARG A 63 19.48 4.10 -5.85
C ARG A 63 18.83 2.72 -5.75
N SER A 64 18.49 2.14 -6.90
CA SER A 64 18.09 0.74 -7.01
C SER A 64 19.32 -0.15 -7.06
N VAL A 65 19.28 -1.25 -6.30
CA VAL A 65 20.37 -2.22 -6.21
C VAL A 65 19.84 -3.65 -6.34
N ASP A 66 20.67 -4.56 -6.81
CA ASP A 66 20.45 -6.00 -6.69
C ASP A 66 21.38 -6.54 -5.60
N VAL A 67 20.81 -6.84 -4.42
CA VAL A 67 21.59 -7.32 -3.27
C VAL A 67 22.32 -8.63 -3.55
N ASN A 68 21.84 -9.46 -4.50
CA ASN A 68 22.51 -10.72 -4.84
C ASN A 68 23.90 -10.47 -5.45
N THR A 69 24.11 -9.33 -6.09
CA THR A 69 25.40 -8.93 -6.67
C THR A 69 26.33 -8.26 -5.65
N LEU A 70 25.81 -7.84 -4.49
CA LEU A 70 26.53 -7.04 -3.49
C LEU A 70 27.08 -7.84 -2.31
N VAL A 71 26.80 -9.13 -2.21
CA VAL A 71 27.15 -9.98 -1.05
C VAL A 71 28.66 -9.98 -0.72
N ASN A 72 29.53 -9.83 -1.72
CA ASN A 72 30.98 -9.81 -1.56
C ASN A 72 31.57 -8.39 -1.42
N ASN A 73 30.74 -7.35 -1.49
CA ASN A 73 31.18 -5.98 -1.32
C ASN A 73 31.31 -5.64 0.17
N LYS A 74 32.49 -5.14 0.60
CA LYS A 74 32.75 -4.78 2.01
C LYS A 74 31.81 -3.72 2.56
N GLU A 75 31.38 -2.78 1.72
CA GLU A 75 30.41 -1.74 2.09
C GLU A 75 29.07 -2.34 2.54
N TYR A 76 28.70 -3.47 1.94
CA TYR A 76 27.44 -4.19 2.21
C TYR A 76 27.64 -5.42 3.11
N SER A 77 28.70 -5.44 3.92
CA SER A 77 28.98 -6.58 4.83
C SER A 77 27.83 -6.94 5.77
N PHE A 78 26.94 -5.99 6.05
CA PHE A 78 25.74 -6.20 6.86
C PHE A 78 24.65 -7.02 6.15
N LEU A 79 24.71 -7.23 4.83
CA LEU A 79 23.80 -8.12 4.08
C LEU A 79 24.01 -9.60 4.42
N SER A 80 25.09 -9.95 5.11
CA SER A 80 25.43 -11.32 5.48
C SER A 80 25.50 -11.46 7.00
N GLU A 81 24.56 -12.22 7.58
CA GLU A 81 24.62 -12.60 9.00
C GLU A 81 25.76 -13.58 9.24
N LYS A 82 26.81 -13.16 9.92
CA LYS A 82 27.97 -14.00 10.25
C LYS A 82 28.03 -14.31 11.75
N GLY A 83 28.31 -15.56 12.08
CA GLY A 83 28.67 -16.00 13.43
C GLY A 83 27.65 -15.61 14.51
N LEU A 84 28.13 -14.88 15.52
CA LEU A 84 27.36 -14.49 16.71
C LEU A 84 26.25 -13.47 16.46
N GLU A 85 26.18 -12.84 15.30
CA GLU A 85 25.09 -11.89 15.00
C GLU A 85 23.70 -12.55 15.09
N ARG A 86 23.61 -13.85 14.84
CA ARG A 86 22.37 -14.62 14.98
C ARG A 86 21.84 -14.70 16.41
N LEU A 87 22.71 -14.47 17.40
CA LEU A 87 22.33 -14.44 18.81
C LEU A 87 21.81 -13.07 19.26
N LEU A 88 22.00 -12.03 18.45
CA LEU A 88 21.50 -10.69 18.75
C LEU A 88 19.97 -10.62 18.54
N PRO A 89 19.28 -9.74 19.28
CA PRO A 89 17.90 -9.37 18.93
C PRO A 89 17.79 -8.93 17.48
N ASN A 90 16.71 -9.28 16.82
CA ASN A 90 16.49 -9.10 15.39
C ASN A 90 16.82 -7.67 14.90
N TYR A 91 16.35 -6.65 15.61
CA TYR A 91 16.60 -5.24 15.28
C TYR A 91 18.08 -4.79 15.41
N LYS A 92 18.91 -5.57 16.07
CA LYS A 92 20.37 -5.31 16.21
C LYS A 92 21.22 -6.05 15.14
N ARG A 93 20.58 -6.86 14.27
CA ARG A 93 21.27 -7.59 13.21
C ARG A 93 21.50 -6.72 11.99
N GLY A 94 22.41 -7.14 11.12
CA GLY A 94 22.61 -6.54 9.80
C GLY A 94 21.39 -6.76 8.88
N ILE A 95 20.70 -7.90 9.04
CA ILE A 95 19.43 -8.18 8.37
C ILE A 95 18.31 -8.12 9.41
N TYR A 96 17.43 -7.14 9.26
CA TYR A 96 16.26 -6.98 10.11
C TYR A 96 15.02 -7.54 9.38
N LYS A 97 14.61 -8.73 9.76
CA LYS A 97 13.37 -9.34 9.27
C LYS A 97 12.23 -8.83 10.13
N GLU A 98 11.14 -8.36 9.50
CA GLU A 98 9.94 -7.94 10.22
C GLU A 98 9.44 -9.10 11.11
N PRO A 99 9.36 -8.89 12.45
CA PRO A 99 9.00 -9.97 13.36
C PRO A 99 7.50 -10.17 13.51
N PHE A 100 6.69 -9.13 13.21
CA PHE A 100 5.25 -9.09 13.44
C PHE A 100 4.55 -8.35 12.32
N TYR A 101 3.23 -8.56 12.16
CA TYR A 101 2.38 -7.75 11.29
C TYR A 101 1.90 -6.44 11.94
N HIS A 102 2.18 -6.24 13.21
CA HIS A 102 2.01 -4.96 13.92
C HIS A 102 3.36 -4.25 14.07
N PHE A 103 3.32 -3.00 14.48
CA PHE A 103 4.52 -2.20 14.68
C PHE A 103 5.48 -2.82 15.71
N ASP A 104 6.75 -2.94 15.35
CA ASP A 104 7.81 -3.31 16.29
C ASP A 104 8.39 -2.05 16.95
N ASN A 105 8.18 -1.91 18.26
CA ASN A 105 8.69 -0.79 19.07
C ASN A 105 10.24 -0.66 19.06
N ASN A 106 10.94 -1.66 18.57
CA ASN A 106 12.40 -1.61 18.42
C ASN A 106 12.85 -1.14 17.03
N PHE A 107 11.91 -0.84 16.12
CA PHE A 107 12.24 -0.47 14.74
C PHE A 107 13.26 0.67 14.66
N PHE A 108 13.02 1.77 15.35
CA PHE A 108 13.90 2.93 15.36
C PHE A 108 15.19 2.74 16.21
N LYS A 109 15.31 1.62 16.94
CA LYS A 109 16.54 1.22 17.64
C LYS A 109 17.45 0.34 16.78
N SER A 110 17.07 0.09 15.54
CA SER A 110 17.87 -0.69 14.60
C SER A 110 19.21 -0.01 14.26
N ARG A 111 20.11 -0.75 13.64
CA ARG A 111 21.41 -0.24 13.22
C ARG A 111 21.25 0.76 12.06
N LYS A 112 22.22 1.71 11.98
CA LYS A 112 22.31 2.64 10.82
C LYS A 112 22.59 1.90 9.50
N ASN A 113 23.31 0.76 9.56
CA ASN A 113 23.57 -0.09 8.40
C ASN A 113 22.75 -1.37 8.59
N VAL A 114 21.64 -1.46 7.84
CA VAL A 114 20.67 -2.55 7.98
C VAL A 114 19.95 -2.85 6.66
N PHE A 115 19.68 -4.13 6.45
CA PHE A 115 18.83 -4.61 5.36
C PHE A 115 17.46 -5.00 5.93
N LEU A 116 16.43 -4.25 5.53
CA LEU A 116 15.05 -4.47 5.95
C LEU A 116 14.37 -5.49 5.05
N LYS A 117 13.81 -6.56 5.65
CA LYS A 117 13.05 -7.61 4.97
C LYS A 117 11.69 -7.81 5.63
N GLY A 118 10.62 -7.54 4.91
CA GLY A 118 9.24 -7.67 5.42
C GLY A 118 8.24 -6.87 4.62
N GLY A 119 6.98 -6.92 5.03
CA GLY A 119 5.89 -6.14 4.44
C GLY A 119 5.79 -4.73 4.99
N TRP A 120 6.16 -4.56 6.27
CA TRP A 120 6.16 -3.29 7.02
C TRP A 120 4.80 -2.59 7.01
N GLN A 121 3.72 -3.39 7.02
CA GLN A 121 2.34 -2.93 6.85
C GLN A 121 1.75 -2.38 8.15
N SER A 122 2.37 -1.32 8.67
CA SER A 122 1.84 -0.52 9.77
C SER A 122 2.15 0.96 9.52
N TYR A 123 1.14 1.83 9.65
CA TYR A 123 1.35 3.27 9.51
C TYR A 123 2.33 3.82 10.55
N LYS A 124 2.46 3.18 11.72
CA LYS A 124 3.35 3.59 12.80
C LYS A 124 4.84 3.56 12.44
N TYR A 125 5.23 2.81 11.39
CA TYR A 125 6.60 2.82 10.89
C TYR A 125 6.99 4.17 10.26
N PHE A 126 6.04 4.97 9.79
CA PHE A 126 6.32 6.22 9.08
C PHE A 126 5.48 7.43 9.55
N ASP A 127 4.62 7.26 10.53
CA ASP A 127 3.78 8.33 11.07
C ASP A 127 4.60 9.54 11.55
N LYS A 128 5.73 9.29 12.22
CA LYS A 128 6.66 10.34 12.66
C LYS A 128 7.16 11.24 11.52
N PHE A 129 7.24 10.72 10.30
CA PHE A 129 7.74 11.42 9.11
C PHE A 129 6.67 11.52 8.01
N GLN A 130 5.39 11.56 8.41
CA GLN A 130 4.25 11.52 7.51
C GLN A 130 4.37 12.54 6.36
N ASN A 131 4.69 13.79 6.65
CA ASN A 131 4.83 14.83 5.64
C ASN A 131 5.92 14.52 4.61
N ASN A 132 7.05 13.96 5.05
CA ASN A 132 8.12 13.55 4.14
C ASN A 132 7.67 12.43 3.21
N ILE A 133 6.92 11.45 3.75
CA ILE A 133 6.39 10.32 2.98
C ILE A 133 5.33 10.78 1.99
N VAL A 134 4.36 11.59 2.42
CA VAL A 134 3.30 12.13 1.53
C VAL A 134 3.92 12.94 0.39
N ASN A 135 4.92 13.78 0.67
CA ASN A 135 5.61 14.56 -0.36
C ASN A 135 6.40 13.66 -1.33
N ALA A 136 7.06 12.61 -0.83
CA ALA A 136 7.82 11.71 -1.68
C ALA A 136 6.92 10.88 -2.60
N LEU A 137 5.73 10.51 -2.14
CA LEU A 137 4.80 9.61 -2.83
C LEU A 137 3.77 10.34 -3.71
N GLN A 138 4.11 11.52 -4.21
CA GLN A 138 3.32 12.19 -5.25
C GLN A 138 3.59 11.52 -6.60
N LEU A 139 2.54 11.12 -7.33
CA LEU A 139 2.68 10.56 -8.67
C LEU A 139 3.29 11.57 -9.64
N LYS A 140 4.08 11.07 -10.59
CA LYS A 140 4.62 11.89 -11.68
C LYS A 140 3.49 12.37 -12.61
N ASP A 141 3.57 13.62 -13.09
CA ASP A 141 2.50 14.27 -13.85
C ASP A 141 2.17 13.56 -15.17
N ASN A 142 3.15 12.90 -15.78
CA ASN A 142 2.95 12.14 -17.02
C ASN A 142 2.10 10.87 -16.85
N LEU A 143 1.81 10.45 -15.62
CA LEU A 143 0.94 9.32 -15.32
C LEU A 143 -0.52 9.76 -15.09
N ILE A 144 -0.74 11.08 -15.02
CA ILE A 144 -2.02 11.70 -14.78
C ILE A 144 -2.42 12.37 -16.09
N ASP A 145 -3.40 11.81 -16.77
CA ASP A 145 -3.80 12.31 -18.08
C ASP A 145 -4.52 13.66 -17.97
N ALA A 146 -3.97 14.68 -18.63
CA ALA A 146 -4.58 16.00 -18.70
C ALA A 146 -5.92 16.01 -19.49
N GLY A 147 -6.14 15.00 -20.37
CA GLY A 147 -7.39 14.84 -21.13
C GLY A 147 -8.61 14.47 -20.28
N GLU A 148 -8.39 13.97 -19.05
CA GLU A 148 -9.47 13.57 -18.13
C GLU A 148 -9.71 14.61 -17.01
N LYS A 149 -9.39 15.87 -17.27
CA LYS A 149 -9.52 16.97 -16.29
C LYS A 149 -10.90 17.01 -15.63
N THR A 150 -11.97 16.80 -16.39
CA THR A 150 -13.36 16.78 -15.87
C THR A 150 -13.56 15.68 -14.83
N LEU A 151 -12.91 14.51 -15.02
CA LEU A 151 -13.00 13.41 -14.06
C LEU A 151 -12.27 13.75 -12.75
N TYR A 152 -11.10 14.37 -12.85
CA TYR A 152 -10.36 14.86 -11.68
C TYR A 152 -11.10 15.97 -10.94
N GLU A 153 -11.71 16.90 -11.67
CA GLU A 153 -12.55 17.94 -11.10
C GLU A 153 -13.77 17.34 -10.40
N THR A 154 -14.38 16.29 -10.96
CA THR A 154 -15.48 15.55 -10.32
C THR A 154 -15.02 14.89 -9.03
N ALA A 155 -13.87 14.21 -9.03
CA ALA A 155 -13.34 13.57 -7.83
C ALA A 155 -13.08 14.59 -6.71
N GLY A 156 -12.61 15.81 -7.04
CA GLY A 156 -12.37 16.91 -6.10
C GLY A 156 -13.58 17.77 -5.73
N SER A 157 -14.77 17.56 -6.34
CA SER A 157 -15.93 18.47 -6.23
C SER A 157 -16.69 18.45 -4.90
N GLY A 158 -16.26 17.68 -3.91
CA GLY A 158 -16.95 17.51 -2.63
C GLY A 158 -18.06 16.46 -2.66
N GLY A 159 -18.21 15.71 -1.58
CA GLY A 159 -19.22 14.65 -1.46
C GLY A 159 -19.04 13.47 -2.42
N VAL A 160 -17.85 13.30 -2.99
CA VAL A 160 -17.51 12.16 -3.84
C VAL A 160 -16.86 11.05 -3.01
N VAL A 161 -17.39 9.83 -3.13
CA VAL A 161 -16.88 8.65 -2.43
C VAL A 161 -16.18 7.72 -3.42
N SER A 162 -14.92 7.39 -3.17
CA SER A 162 -14.25 6.28 -3.85
C SER A 162 -14.58 4.95 -3.19
N VAL A 163 -14.95 3.96 -3.97
CA VAL A 163 -15.20 2.58 -3.52
C VAL A 163 -14.26 1.65 -4.25
N HIS A 164 -13.29 1.08 -3.53
CA HIS A 164 -12.38 0.11 -4.12
C HIS A 164 -12.87 -1.32 -3.86
N VAL A 165 -12.94 -2.11 -4.93
CA VAL A 165 -13.36 -3.52 -4.90
C VAL A 165 -12.23 -4.39 -5.44
N ARG A 166 -11.69 -5.25 -4.59
CA ARG A 166 -10.60 -6.18 -4.93
C ARG A 166 -11.06 -7.61 -4.87
N ARG A 167 -11.10 -8.29 -6.00
CA ARG A 167 -11.63 -9.65 -6.14
C ARG A 167 -10.82 -10.51 -7.12
N GLY A 168 -10.46 -9.97 -8.29
CA GLY A 168 -10.00 -10.71 -9.47
C GLY A 168 -8.86 -11.69 -9.22
N ASP A 169 -7.69 -11.24 -8.79
CA ASP A 169 -6.56 -12.12 -8.52
C ASP A 169 -6.76 -12.98 -7.26
N TYR A 170 -7.57 -12.53 -6.30
CA TYR A 170 -7.89 -13.31 -5.10
C TYR A 170 -8.77 -14.52 -5.42
N LEU A 171 -9.68 -14.41 -6.38
CA LEU A 171 -10.55 -15.51 -6.81
C LEU A 171 -9.83 -16.54 -7.68
N ARG A 172 -8.78 -16.12 -8.40
CA ARG A 172 -8.05 -17.00 -9.34
C ARG A 172 -7.28 -18.14 -8.67
N LYS A 173 -6.87 -17.96 -7.41
CA LYS A 173 -6.06 -18.95 -6.66
C LYS A 173 -6.74 -19.25 -5.33
N PRO A 174 -7.27 -20.47 -5.11
CA PRO A 174 -7.99 -20.84 -3.87
C PRO A 174 -7.21 -20.54 -2.59
N ILE A 175 -5.89 -20.76 -2.60
CA ILE A 175 -5.05 -20.48 -1.44
C ILE A 175 -5.00 -18.98 -1.12
N ILE A 176 -4.97 -18.10 -2.14
CA ILE A 176 -4.97 -16.65 -1.94
C ILE A 176 -6.32 -16.22 -1.36
N LEU A 177 -7.42 -16.74 -1.90
CA LEU A 177 -8.76 -16.50 -1.39
C LEU A 177 -8.91 -16.94 0.06
N GLU A 178 -8.38 -18.11 0.40
CA GLU A 178 -8.41 -18.64 1.77
C GLU A 178 -7.67 -17.74 2.76
N TRP A 179 -6.52 -17.17 2.36
CA TRP A 179 -5.71 -16.33 3.21
C TRP A 179 -6.24 -14.89 3.30
N HIS A 180 -6.50 -14.26 2.17
CA HIS A 180 -6.91 -12.85 2.12
C HIS A 180 -8.41 -12.66 2.33
N GLY A 181 -9.24 -13.56 1.79
CA GLY A 181 -10.68 -13.33 1.70
C GLY A 181 -11.01 -12.21 0.70
N ILE A 182 -12.28 -11.98 0.50
CA ILE A 182 -12.83 -10.87 -0.29
C ILE A 182 -13.94 -10.19 0.50
N MET A 183 -14.15 -8.91 0.24
CA MET A 183 -15.29 -8.18 0.80
C MET A 183 -16.56 -8.50 0.02
N GLY A 184 -17.63 -8.88 0.74
CA GLY A 184 -18.97 -9.07 0.19
C GLY A 184 -19.72 -7.76 0.06
N LYS A 185 -20.88 -7.78 -0.58
CA LYS A 185 -21.73 -6.61 -0.78
C LYS A 185 -22.22 -5.97 0.54
N GLU A 186 -22.35 -6.79 1.56
CA GLU A 186 -22.78 -6.36 2.90
C GLU A 186 -21.78 -5.36 3.50
N TYR A 187 -20.49 -5.62 3.34
CA TYR A 187 -19.43 -4.70 3.77
C TYR A 187 -19.58 -3.32 3.09
N TYR A 188 -19.78 -3.31 1.78
CA TYR A 188 -19.92 -2.05 1.03
C TYR A 188 -21.20 -1.31 1.35
N ALA A 189 -22.32 -2.02 1.57
CA ALA A 189 -23.58 -1.43 1.97
C ALA A 189 -23.47 -0.76 3.36
N GLU A 190 -22.88 -1.46 4.33
CA GLU A 190 -22.62 -0.90 5.66
C GLU A 190 -21.66 0.28 5.60
N ALA A 191 -20.58 0.18 4.84
CA ALA A 191 -19.60 1.27 4.67
C ALA A 191 -20.26 2.54 4.11
N PHE A 192 -21.13 2.39 3.12
CA PHE A 192 -21.87 3.50 2.53
C PHE A 192 -22.81 4.14 3.56
N GLU A 193 -23.53 3.33 4.33
CA GLU A 193 -24.41 3.82 5.39
C GLU A 193 -23.62 4.62 6.44
N GLN A 194 -22.41 4.17 6.80
CA GLN A 194 -21.55 4.87 7.75
C GLN A 194 -21.10 6.24 7.25
N ILE A 195 -20.82 6.38 5.95
CA ILE A 195 -20.45 7.68 5.34
C ILE A 195 -21.71 8.56 5.26
N SER A 196 -22.84 8.05 4.76
CA SER A 196 -24.07 8.83 4.55
C SER A 196 -24.64 9.43 5.84
N LYS A 197 -24.39 8.79 6.98
CA LYS A 197 -24.74 9.33 8.30
C LYS A 197 -23.89 10.52 8.73
N ARG A 198 -22.74 10.75 8.10
CA ARG A 198 -21.73 11.74 8.53
C ARG A 198 -21.45 12.82 7.49
N SER A 199 -21.75 12.55 6.23
CA SER A 199 -21.48 13.47 5.12
C SER A 199 -22.52 13.30 4.01
N THR A 200 -22.77 14.39 3.28
CA THR A 200 -23.57 14.33 2.05
C THR A 200 -22.79 13.65 0.96
N ILE A 201 -23.40 12.67 0.30
CA ILE A 201 -22.81 11.96 -0.82
C ILE A 201 -23.47 12.45 -2.11
N ASN A 202 -22.67 13.04 -2.99
CA ASN A 202 -23.11 13.56 -4.28
C ASN A 202 -22.84 12.58 -5.41
N LYS A 203 -21.75 11.81 -5.31
CA LYS A 203 -21.35 10.84 -6.34
C LYS A 203 -20.54 9.70 -5.72
N VAL A 204 -20.68 8.52 -6.33
CA VAL A 204 -19.88 7.33 -5.98
C VAL A 204 -19.08 6.89 -7.19
N LEU A 205 -17.77 6.70 -7.02
CA LEU A 205 -16.85 6.22 -8.03
C LEU A 205 -16.30 4.85 -7.63
N TYR A 206 -16.53 3.85 -8.49
CA TYR A 206 -16.11 2.47 -8.26
C TYR A 206 -14.81 2.17 -9.00
N PHE A 207 -13.84 1.64 -8.26
CA PHE A 207 -12.55 1.17 -8.74
C PHE A 207 -12.43 -0.33 -8.50
N SER A 208 -12.33 -1.12 -9.56
CA SER A 208 -12.38 -2.58 -9.42
C SER A 208 -11.65 -3.31 -10.55
N ASP A 209 -11.03 -4.45 -10.18
CA ASP A 209 -10.55 -5.46 -11.12
C ASP A 209 -11.66 -6.44 -11.58
N GLU A 210 -12.91 -6.26 -11.07
CA GLU A 210 -14.12 -7.04 -11.43
C GLU A 210 -15.32 -6.10 -11.67
N PRO A 211 -15.31 -5.29 -12.73
CA PRO A 211 -16.36 -4.29 -12.97
C PRO A 211 -17.76 -4.89 -13.19
N GLU A 212 -17.87 -6.11 -13.68
CA GLU A 212 -19.15 -6.81 -13.84
C GLU A 212 -19.78 -7.14 -12.48
N TRP A 213 -18.97 -7.57 -11.51
CA TRP A 213 -19.47 -7.82 -10.17
C TRP A 213 -20.00 -6.52 -9.52
N VAL A 214 -19.28 -5.41 -9.72
CA VAL A 214 -19.75 -4.09 -9.24
C VAL A 214 -21.08 -3.73 -9.87
N ALA A 215 -21.22 -3.92 -11.19
CA ALA A 215 -22.46 -3.62 -11.92
C ALA A 215 -23.66 -4.44 -11.42
N ASN A 216 -23.44 -5.70 -11.14
CA ASN A 216 -24.51 -6.63 -10.75
C ASN A 216 -24.86 -6.54 -9.24
N GLU A 217 -23.88 -6.35 -8.37
CA GLU A 217 -24.07 -6.47 -6.92
C GLU A 217 -24.08 -5.13 -6.18
N LEU A 218 -23.36 -4.11 -6.66
CA LEU A 218 -23.24 -2.85 -5.94
C LEU A 218 -24.06 -1.70 -6.57
N LEU A 219 -24.09 -1.55 -7.88
CA LEU A 219 -24.88 -0.48 -8.51
C LEU A 219 -26.37 -0.51 -8.15
N PRO A 220 -27.02 -1.68 -7.96
CA PRO A 220 -28.43 -1.72 -7.51
C PRO A 220 -28.63 -1.19 -6.08
N ILE A 221 -27.60 -1.26 -5.23
CA ILE A 221 -27.65 -0.82 -3.83
C ILE A 221 -27.20 0.64 -3.70
N MET A 222 -26.15 0.97 -4.42
CA MET A 222 -25.45 2.25 -4.38
C MET A 222 -25.21 2.77 -5.79
N HIS A 223 -26.03 3.67 -6.28
CA HIS A 223 -25.81 4.29 -7.58
C HIS A 223 -24.43 4.96 -7.67
N GLY A 224 -23.73 4.76 -8.80
CA GLY A 224 -22.42 5.33 -9.03
C GLY A 224 -21.88 5.02 -10.41
N GLU A 225 -20.64 5.37 -10.63
CA GLU A 225 -19.94 5.22 -11.91
C GLU A 225 -18.74 4.27 -11.77
N ILE A 226 -18.62 3.30 -12.68
CA ILE A 226 -17.48 2.39 -12.71
C ILE A 226 -16.37 3.05 -13.51
N ILE A 227 -15.23 3.26 -12.86
CA ILE A 227 -14.09 4.02 -13.39
C ILE A 227 -13.05 3.10 -14.02
N SER A 228 -12.59 2.09 -13.27
CA SER A 228 -11.51 1.19 -13.72
C SER A 228 -11.87 0.47 -15.03
N GLY A 229 -10.98 0.56 -16.01
CA GLY A 229 -11.11 -0.09 -17.30
C GLY A 229 -12.19 0.47 -18.22
N LYS A 230 -13.07 1.36 -17.74
CA LYS A 230 -14.07 2.04 -18.56
C LYS A 230 -13.69 3.48 -18.87
N ILE A 231 -13.25 4.21 -17.85
CA ILE A 231 -12.89 5.63 -17.94
C ILE A 231 -11.39 5.79 -17.70
N SER A 232 -10.87 5.32 -16.57
CA SER A 232 -9.43 5.26 -16.34
C SER A 232 -8.80 4.13 -17.16
N LYS A 233 -7.57 4.38 -17.64
CA LYS A 233 -6.83 3.47 -18.51
C LYS A 233 -5.63 2.81 -17.78
N SER A 234 -5.34 3.25 -16.56
CA SER A 234 -4.22 2.73 -15.77
C SER A 234 -4.53 2.71 -14.28
N GLN A 235 -3.85 1.82 -13.55
CA GLN A 235 -3.94 1.78 -12.10
C GLN A 235 -3.46 3.10 -11.42
N TYR A 236 -2.59 3.87 -12.09
CA TYR A 236 -2.12 5.15 -11.54
C TYR A 236 -3.18 6.23 -11.60
N GLN A 237 -4.00 6.23 -12.66
CA GLN A 237 -5.18 7.10 -12.74
C GLN A 237 -6.21 6.72 -11.69
N ASP A 238 -6.49 5.42 -11.49
CA ASP A 238 -7.35 4.94 -10.41
C ASP A 238 -6.83 5.41 -9.05
N PHE A 239 -5.54 5.21 -8.81
CA PHE A 239 -4.88 5.59 -7.57
C PHE A 239 -5.00 7.09 -7.30
N TYR A 240 -4.72 7.91 -8.32
CA TYR A 240 -4.83 9.35 -8.25
C TYR A 240 -6.26 9.82 -7.97
N LEU A 241 -7.23 9.28 -8.70
CA LEU A 241 -8.65 9.62 -8.52
C LEU A 241 -9.16 9.27 -7.12
N MET A 242 -8.81 8.08 -6.61
CA MET A 242 -9.16 7.69 -5.25
C MET A 242 -8.57 8.62 -4.19
N GLN A 243 -7.36 9.13 -4.40
CA GLN A 243 -6.72 10.11 -3.49
C GLN A 243 -7.47 11.45 -3.43
N HIS A 244 -8.16 11.84 -4.50
CA HIS A 244 -8.81 13.14 -4.61
C HIS A 244 -10.31 13.11 -4.34
N CYS A 245 -10.88 11.93 -4.06
CA CYS A 245 -12.26 11.84 -3.59
C CYS A 245 -12.40 12.40 -2.17
N SER A 246 -13.61 12.86 -1.81
CA SER A 246 -13.87 13.40 -0.47
C SER A 246 -13.73 12.34 0.60
N HIS A 247 -14.16 11.11 0.32
CA HIS A 247 -14.16 9.98 1.25
C HIS A 247 -13.75 8.69 0.54
N ASN A 248 -13.32 7.68 1.32
CA ASN A 248 -12.82 6.43 0.76
C ASN A 248 -13.42 5.20 1.46
N ILE A 249 -13.95 4.26 0.69
CA ILE A 249 -14.24 2.89 1.15
C ILE A 249 -13.16 1.98 0.57
N VAL A 250 -12.31 1.42 1.43
CA VAL A 250 -11.18 0.60 0.99
C VAL A 250 -11.51 -0.88 1.13
N ALA A 251 -11.05 -1.68 0.17
CA ALA A 251 -11.02 -3.14 0.33
C ALA A 251 -9.85 -3.56 1.25
N ASN A 252 -9.72 -4.86 1.53
CA ASN A 252 -8.53 -5.43 2.15
C ASN A 252 -7.34 -5.47 1.17
N SER A 253 -6.96 -4.30 0.68
CA SER A 253 -5.93 -4.10 -0.33
C SER A 253 -5.02 -2.93 0.03
N SER A 254 -3.71 -3.20 0.07
CA SER A 254 -2.69 -2.17 0.30
C SER A 254 -2.74 -1.04 -0.74
N PHE A 255 -3.24 -1.29 -1.94
CA PHE A 255 -3.42 -0.30 -2.99
C PHE A 255 -4.42 0.79 -2.58
N SER A 256 -5.65 0.43 -2.23
CA SER A 256 -6.66 1.40 -1.79
C SER A 256 -6.36 1.97 -0.41
N TRP A 257 -5.67 1.22 0.45
CA TRP A 257 -5.17 1.73 1.71
C TRP A 257 -4.29 2.96 1.48
N TRP A 258 -3.31 2.85 0.58
CA TRP A 258 -2.41 3.96 0.26
C TRP A 258 -3.12 5.12 -0.43
N ALA A 259 -4.06 4.86 -1.33
CA ALA A 259 -4.85 5.91 -1.93
C ALA A 259 -5.60 6.74 -0.88
N ALA A 260 -6.23 6.07 0.10
CA ALA A 260 -6.92 6.73 1.20
C ALA A 260 -5.96 7.42 2.19
N TYR A 261 -4.79 6.83 2.46
CA TYR A 261 -3.79 7.44 3.35
C TYR A 261 -3.23 8.73 2.77
N LEU A 262 -2.90 8.74 1.47
CA LEU A 262 -2.37 9.89 0.75
C LEU A 262 -3.44 10.92 0.34
N ASN A 263 -4.71 10.65 0.59
CA ASN A 263 -5.79 11.61 0.32
C ASN A 263 -5.58 12.88 1.16
N PRO A 264 -5.43 14.07 0.53
CA PRO A 264 -5.09 15.31 1.23
C PRO A 264 -6.26 15.93 1.99
N ASN A 265 -7.51 15.47 1.79
CA ASN A 265 -8.68 16.03 2.46
C ASN A 265 -8.59 15.78 3.98
N PRO A 266 -8.50 16.81 4.85
CA PRO A 266 -8.42 16.65 6.29
C PRO A 266 -9.73 16.10 6.89
N ASP A 267 -10.87 16.34 6.23
CA ASP A 267 -12.20 15.92 6.67
C ASP A 267 -12.63 14.59 6.06
N LYS A 268 -11.70 13.86 5.45
CA LYS A 268 -12.01 12.57 4.84
C LYS A 268 -12.51 11.55 5.86
N ILE A 269 -13.57 10.85 5.49
CA ILE A 269 -14.02 9.65 6.18
C ILE A 269 -13.47 8.46 5.41
N VAL A 270 -12.75 7.59 6.10
CA VAL A 270 -12.23 6.36 5.52
C VAL A 270 -12.86 5.16 6.23
N ILE A 271 -13.48 4.29 5.46
CA ILE A 271 -14.01 3.03 5.94
C ILE A 271 -13.09 1.90 5.50
N ALA A 272 -12.67 1.08 6.45
CA ALA A 272 -11.81 -0.07 6.21
C ALA A 272 -12.39 -1.35 6.82
N PRO A 273 -12.10 -2.53 6.25
CA PRO A 273 -12.60 -3.77 6.82
C PRO A 273 -11.93 -4.04 8.17
N LYS A 274 -12.73 -4.48 9.14
CA LYS A 274 -12.28 -4.89 10.47
C LYS A 274 -11.33 -6.09 10.38
N ARG A 275 -11.59 -6.99 9.43
CA ARG A 275 -10.80 -8.18 9.17
C ARG A 275 -10.04 -8.03 7.87
N TRP A 276 -8.72 -7.81 7.96
CA TRP A 276 -7.87 -7.62 6.77
C TRP A 276 -7.49 -8.93 6.08
N PHE A 277 -7.25 -10.00 6.86
CA PHE A 277 -6.95 -11.34 6.37
C PHE A 277 -7.98 -12.34 6.89
N ASN A 278 -8.32 -13.34 6.09
CA ASN A 278 -9.32 -14.34 6.45
C ASN A 278 -8.78 -15.39 7.43
N LYS A 279 -7.61 -15.96 7.15
CA LYS A 279 -7.00 -17.06 7.95
C LYS A 279 -5.64 -16.73 8.57
N ALA A 280 -5.14 -15.53 8.43
CA ALA A 280 -3.81 -15.24 8.92
C ALA A 280 -3.78 -15.12 10.44
N PRO A 281 -2.80 -15.73 11.11
CA PRO A 281 -2.56 -15.54 12.54
C PRO A 281 -1.92 -14.17 12.83
N TYR A 282 -2.13 -13.19 11.93
CA TYR A 282 -1.47 -11.90 11.95
C TYR A 282 -2.25 -10.89 12.76
N ASP A 283 -1.62 -10.35 13.78
CA ASP A 283 -2.15 -9.19 14.52
C ASP A 283 -1.98 -7.92 13.67
N THR A 284 -3.06 -7.51 13.01
CA THR A 284 -3.10 -6.33 12.13
C THR A 284 -3.59 -5.06 12.84
N LYS A 285 -3.48 -5.00 14.18
CA LYS A 285 -3.99 -3.88 14.99
C LYS A 285 -3.46 -2.51 14.57
N ASP A 286 -2.23 -2.46 14.08
CA ASP A 286 -1.55 -1.23 13.68
C ASP A 286 -1.53 -1.00 12.15
N LEU A 287 -2.25 -1.84 11.38
CA LEU A 287 -2.37 -1.67 9.93
C LEU A 287 -3.26 -0.47 9.59
N ILE A 288 -4.42 -0.39 10.23
CA ILE A 288 -5.42 0.64 9.95
C ILE A 288 -5.22 1.82 10.91
N PRO A 289 -5.06 3.05 10.42
CA PRO A 289 -4.99 4.25 11.25
C PRO A 289 -6.17 4.37 12.23
N GLU A 290 -5.92 4.92 13.42
CA GLU A 290 -6.92 4.99 14.49
C GLU A 290 -8.12 5.86 14.14
N ASN A 291 -7.92 6.86 13.28
CA ASN A 291 -8.96 7.76 12.79
C ASN A 291 -9.82 7.17 11.66
N TRP A 292 -9.52 5.96 11.16
CA TRP A 292 -10.35 5.27 10.18
C TRP A 292 -11.43 4.43 10.87
N ILE A 293 -12.59 4.34 10.26
CA ILE A 293 -13.71 3.54 10.76
C ILE A 293 -13.53 2.09 10.28
N ARG A 294 -13.54 1.15 11.22
CA ARG A 294 -13.45 -0.30 10.94
C ARG A 294 -14.80 -0.96 11.10
N ILE A 295 -15.25 -1.65 10.09
CA ILE A 295 -16.52 -2.39 10.08
C ILE A 295 -16.36 -3.83 9.62
#